data_21ec5cda7202da6163a0c6882f7ab95a
#
_entry.id   21ec5cda7202da6163a0c6882f7ab95a
#
_cell.length_a   1.000
_cell.length_b   1.000
_cell.length_c   1.000
_cell.angle_alpha   90.00
_cell.angle_beta   90.00
_cell.angle_gamma   90.00
#
_symmetry.space_group_name_H-M   'P 1'
#
loop_
_entity.id
_entity.type
_entity.pdbx_description
1 polymer ?
#
loop_
_entity_poly.entity_id
_entity_poly.type
_entity_poly.pdbx_seq_one_letter_code
_entity_poly.pdbx_strand_id
1 'polypeptide(L)'
;ENIFGEPIQLHADHLLGDVLRNRPVIVGYKHTINYIVEGMIALLFIAGIWFGRKSRFLWLALSFFGFDMVIHFVLGFGLNEVYIMSPHWLFILTIAMAYLLLHNPQRWLRGILGTTALYLMIYNGWLYISYLI
;
A
#
# COMPACT_ATOMS: atom_id res chain seq x y z
N GLU A 1 -9.06 4.22 -2.79
CA GLU A 1 -8.86 2.94 -2.11
C GLU A 1 -8.19 1.91 -3.01
N ASN A 2 -8.68 1.68 -4.22
CA ASN A 2 -8.09 0.68 -5.12
C ASN A 2 -6.62 0.93 -5.46
N ILE A 3 -6.18 2.17 -5.47
CA ILE A 3 -4.80 2.52 -5.83
C ILE A 3 -3.84 2.37 -4.66
N PHE A 4 -4.27 2.67 -3.45
CA PHE A 4 -3.40 2.67 -2.29
C PHE A 4 -3.78 1.58 -1.27
N GLY A 5 -5.06 1.43 -0.99
CA GLY A 5 -5.53 0.52 0.05
C GLY A 5 -5.50 -0.94 -0.36
N GLU A 6 -6.13 -1.27 -1.46
CA GLU A 6 -6.29 -2.65 -1.89
C GLU A 6 -4.98 -3.41 -2.17
N PRO A 7 -3.95 -2.77 -2.74
CA PRO A 7 -2.64 -3.41 -2.87
C PRO A 7 -1.99 -3.79 -1.53
N ILE A 8 -2.41 -3.14 -0.45
CA ILE A 8 -1.88 -3.36 0.90
C ILE A 8 -2.80 -4.29 1.69
N GLN A 9 -4.11 -4.07 1.61
CA GLN A 9 -5.13 -4.85 2.32
C GLN A 9 -6.17 -5.35 1.34
N LEU A 10 -6.34 -6.67 1.24
CA LEU A 10 -7.32 -7.30 0.36
C LEU A 10 -8.76 -6.96 0.78
N HIS A 11 -9.66 -6.85 -0.20
CA HIS A 11 -11.09 -6.68 0.04
C HIS A 11 -11.81 -8.03 0.05
N ALA A 12 -12.52 -8.33 1.12
CA ALA A 12 -13.21 -9.61 1.27
C ALA A 12 -14.27 -9.88 0.19
N ASP A 13 -14.97 -8.82 -0.27
CA ASP A 13 -16.07 -8.94 -1.23
C ASP A 13 -15.61 -9.00 -2.69
N HIS A 14 -14.37 -8.59 -2.97
CA HIS A 14 -13.81 -8.49 -4.32
C HIS A 14 -12.46 -9.19 -4.45
N LEU A 15 -12.20 -10.15 -3.59
CA LEU A 15 -10.97 -10.92 -3.59
C LEU A 15 -10.82 -11.65 -4.91
N LEU A 16 -9.69 -11.42 -5.60
CA LEU A 16 -9.37 -12.01 -6.90
C LEU A 16 -10.52 -11.92 -7.92
N GLY A 17 -11.40 -10.93 -7.76
CA GLY A 17 -12.51 -10.69 -8.68
C GLY A 17 -12.00 -10.45 -10.09
N ASP A 18 -12.63 -11.14 -11.05
CA ASP A 18 -12.31 -10.98 -12.47
C ASP A 18 -12.61 -9.54 -12.90
N VAL A 19 -11.57 -8.84 -13.32
CA VAL A 19 -11.62 -7.46 -13.80
C VAL A 19 -12.63 -7.30 -14.95
N LEU A 20 -12.79 -8.36 -15.77
CA LEU A 20 -13.72 -8.38 -16.89
C LEU A 20 -15.20 -8.50 -16.45
N ARG A 21 -15.47 -8.75 -15.17
CA ARG A 21 -16.80 -8.95 -14.61
C ARG A 21 -17.31 -7.78 -13.77
N ASN A 22 -17.17 -6.56 -14.26
CA ASN A 22 -17.76 -5.36 -13.65
C ASN A 22 -17.28 -5.07 -12.21
N ARG A 23 -16.00 -5.23 -11.93
CA ARG A 23 -15.45 -4.80 -10.65
C ARG A 23 -15.57 -3.27 -10.53
N PRO A 24 -16.11 -2.74 -9.43
CA PRO A 24 -16.18 -1.29 -9.24
C PRO A 24 -14.78 -0.68 -9.13
N VAL A 25 -14.60 0.51 -9.69
CA VAL A 25 -13.33 1.27 -9.59
C VAL A 25 -13.02 1.66 -8.14
N ILE A 26 -14.04 1.89 -7.33
CA ILE A 26 -13.90 2.24 -5.93
C ILE A 26 -14.56 1.16 -5.09
N VAL A 27 -13.77 0.48 -4.28
CA VAL A 27 -14.22 -0.55 -3.33
C VAL A 27 -13.92 -0.08 -1.92
N GLY A 28 -14.93 -0.03 -1.06
CA GLY A 28 -14.77 0.37 0.34
C GLY A 28 -14.60 -0.83 1.27
N TYR A 29 -13.86 -0.67 2.36
CA TYR A 29 -13.75 -1.70 3.40
C TYR A 29 -14.98 -1.74 4.30
N LYS A 30 -15.33 -2.93 4.77
CA LYS A 30 -16.40 -3.13 5.77
C LYS A 30 -16.01 -2.65 7.17
N HIS A 31 -14.75 -2.77 7.52
CA HIS A 31 -14.27 -2.51 8.88
C HIS A 31 -13.46 -1.24 8.96
N THR A 32 -13.75 -0.39 9.93
CA THR A 32 -13.03 0.85 10.20
C THR A 32 -11.53 0.63 10.47
N ILE A 33 -11.17 -0.53 11.02
CA ILE A 33 -9.77 -0.87 11.30
C ILE A 33 -8.90 -0.84 10.03
N ASN A 34 -9.45 -1.25 8.88
CA ASN A 34 -8.72 -1.23 7.61
C ASN A 34 -8.33 0.19 7.22
N TYR A 35 -9.25 1.14 7.38
CA TYR A 35 -8.97 2.57 7.11
C TYR A 35 -7.94 3.15 8.09
N ILE A 36 -7.98 2.72 9.36
CA ILE A 36 -6.97 3.13 10.35
C ILE A 36 -5.58 2.63 9.94
N VAL A 37 -5.48 1.37 9.52
CA VAL A 37 -4.21 0.77 9.08
C VAL A 37 -3.68 1.47 7.82
N GLU A 38 -4.53 1.75 6.84
CA GLU A 38 -4.14 2.51 5.64
C GLU A 38 -3.67 3.92 5.99
N GLY A 39 -4.44 4.63 6.82
CA GLY A 39 -4.07 5.97 7.28
C GLY A 39 -2.73 5.97 8.00
N MET A 40 -2.47 4.96 8.83
CA MET A 40 -1.19 4.80 9.51
C MET A 40 -0.05 4.54 8.53
N ILE A 41 -0.23 3.67 7.54
CA ILE A 41 0.78 3.39 6.51
C ILE A 41 1.05 4.65 5.68
N ALA A 42 0.01 5.39 5.30
CA ALA A 42 0.17 6.65 4.59
C ALA A 42 0.96 7.69 5.40
N LEU A 43 0.69 7.81 6.70
CA LEU A 43 1.42 8.70 7.58
C LEU A 43 2.89 8.27 7.74
N LEU A 44 3.16 6.97 7.87
CA LEU A 44 4.53 6.44 7.96
C LEU A 44 5.29 6.66 6.64
N PHE A 45 4.64 6.53 5.50
CA PHE A 45 5.19 6.81 4.18
C PHE A 45 5.58 8.28 4.06
N ILE A 46 4.66 9.20 4.38
CA ILE A 46 4.91 10.65 4.33
C ILE A 46 6.04 11.04 5.30
N ALA A 47 6.03 10.49 6.52
CA ALA A 47 7.11 10.71 7.47
C ALA A 47 8.45 10.18 6.93
N GLY A 48 8.47 9.01 6.31
CA GLY A 48 9.64 8.44 5.66
C GLY A 48 10.22 9.35 4.58
N ILE A 49 9.36 9.92 3.73
CA ILE A 49 9.76 10.91 2.72
C ILE A 49 10.37 12.15 3.38
N TRP A 50 9.75 12.65 4.44
CA TRP A 50 10.24 13.83 5.15
C TRP A 50 11.64 13.61 5.75
N PHE A 51 11.87 12.48 6.40
CA PHE A 51 13.18 12.13 6.95
C PHE A 51 14.20 11.83 5.86
N GLY A 52 13.80 11.17 4.78
CA GLY A 52 14.66 10.81 3.64
C GLY A 52 14.87 11.91 2.60
N ARG A 53 14.28 13.12 2.76
CA ARG A 53 14.22 14.18 1.73
C ARG A 53 15.56 14.64 1.16
N LYS A 54 16.67 14.39 1.88
CA LYS A 54 18.03 14.71 1.39
C LYS A 54 18.65 13.60 0.54
N SER A 55 18.02 12.44 0.46
CA SER A 55 18.52 11.29 -0.29
C SER A 55 18.16 11.38 -1.77
N ARG A 56 19.18 11.37 -2.63
CA ARG A 56 18.98 11.30 -4.09
C ARG A 56 18.32 9.98 -4.50
N PHE A 57 18.64 8.90 -3.82
CA PHE A 57 18.05 7.58 -4.09
C PHE A 57 16.54 7.57 -3.78
N LEU A 58 16.12 8.18 -2.66
CA LEU A 58 14.69 8.28 -2.35
C LEU A 58 13.96 9.09 -3.43
N TRP A 59 14.51 10.20 -3.88
CA TRP A 59 13.89 10.99 -4.94
C TRP A 59 13.81 10.26 -6.27
N LEU A 60 14.83 9.47 -6.60
CA LEU A 60 14.76 8.58 -7.77
C LEU A 60 13.63 7.57 -7.62
N ALA A 61 13.52 6.88 -6.48
CA ALA A 61 12.41 5.95 -6.22
C ALA A 61 11.04 6.64 -6.30
N LEU A 62 10.90 7.84 -5.68
CA LEU A 62 9.67 8.62 -5.74
C LEU A 62 9.33 9.12 -7.16
N SER A 63 10.32 9.31 -8.03
CA SER A 63 10.03 9.67 -9.44
C SER A 63 9.36 8.52 -10.20
N PHE A 64 9.73 7.27 -9.94
CA PHE A 64 9.01 6.10 -10.47
C PHE A 64 7.59 6.01 -9.91
N PHE A 65 7.44 6.19 -8.60
CA PHE A 65 6.12 6.25 -7.97
C PHE A 65 5.25 7.35 -8.60
N GLY A 66 5.80 8.56 -8.76
CA GLY A 66 5.09 9.67 -9.37
C GLY A 66 4.69 9.39 -10.82
N PHE A 67 5.57 8.74 -11.59
CA PHE A 67 5.27 8.33 -12.96
C PHE A 67 4.12 7.33 -13.02
N ASP A 68 4.13 6.30 -12.18
CA ASP A 68 3.04 5.32 -12.08
C ASP A 68 1.72 6.00 -11.68
N MET A 69 1.77 6.95 -10.73
CA MET A 69 0.58 7.70 -10.35
C MET A 69 0.01 8.54 -11.51
N VAL A 70 0.87 9.14 -12.34
CA VAL A 70 0.42 9.84 -13.55
C VAL A 70 -0.26 8.89 -14.53
N ILE A 71 0.31 7.71 -14.77
CA ILE A 71 -0.28 6.71 -15.67
C ILE A 71 -1.68 6.29 -15.17
N HIS A 72 -1.79 5.97 -13.89
CA HIS A 72 -3.04 5.45 -13.35
C HIS A 72 -4.09 6.55 -13.11
N PHE A 73 -3.72 7.68 -12.51
CA PHE A 73 -4.68 8.74 -12.15
C PHE A 73 -4.99 9.71 -13.28
N VAL A 74 -3.97 10.14 -14.03
CA VAL A 74 -4.16 11.16 -15.06
C VAL A 74 -4.58 10.54 -16.38
N LEU A 75 -3.92 9.44 -16.78
CA LEU A 75 -4.23 8.75 -18.02
C LEU A 75 -5.34 7.71 -17.87
N GLY A 76 -5.75 7.39 -16.65
CA GLY A 76 -6.83 6.43 -16.38
C GLY A 76 -6.50 4.99 -16.75
N PHE A 77 -5.22 4.66 -16.93
CA PHE A 77 -4.81 3.34 -17.37
C PHE A 77 -4.97 2.30 -16.27
N GLY A 78 -5.72 1.24 -16.54
CA GLY A 78 -5.84 0.10 -15.64
C GLY A 78 -6.46 0.40 -14.29
N LEU A 79 -7.36 1.38 -14.16
CA LEU A 79 -7.97 1.76 -12.88
C LEU A 79 -8.67 0.60 -12.15
N ASN A 80 -9.21 -0.36 -12.91
CA ASN A 80 -9.84 -1.55 -12.35
C ASN A 80 -8.83 -2.65 -11.97
N GLU A 81 -7.59 -2.53 -12.44
CA GLU A 81 -6.54 -3.54 -12.32
C GLU A 81 -5.34 -3.05 -11.47
N VAL A 82 -5.46 -1.89 -10.85
CA VAL A 82 -4.35 -1.24 -10.12
C VAL A 82 -3.76 -2.15 -9.05
N TYR A 83 -4.58 -2.99 -8.41
CA TYR A 83 -4.11 -3.93 -7.40
C TYR A 83 -3.17 -5.01 -7.98
N ILE A 84 -3.36 -5.41 -9.26
CA ILE A 84 -2.46 -6.35 -9.95
C ILE A 84 -1.15 -5.65 -10.35
N MET A 85 -1.24 -4.38 -10.72
CA MET A 85 -0.09 -3.58 -11.16
C MET A 85 0.70 -2.97 -9.98
N SER A 86 0.16 -3.02 -8.79
CA SER A 86 0.74 -2.43 -7.58
C SER A 86 2.20 -2.85 -7.25
N PRO A 87 2.71 -4.04 -7.64
CA PRO A 87 4.11 -4.37 -7.42
C PRO A 87 5.10 -3.37 -8.02
N HIS A 88 4.69 -2.60 -9.06
CA HIS A 88 5.54 -1.61 -9.70
C HIS A 88 5.91 -0.45 -8.76
N TRP A 89 5.07 -0.11 -7.79
CA TRP A 89 5.27 1.04 -6.91
C TRP A 89 5.19 0.71 -5.41
N LEU A 90 4.61 -0.43 -5.03
CA LEU A 90 4.37 -0.77 -3.62
C LEU A 90 5.68 -0.85 -2.80
N PHE A 91 6.77 -1.33 -3.41
CA PHE A 91 8.07 -1.40 -2.74
C PHE A 91 8.63 -0.01 -2.37
N ILE A 92 8.17 1.06 -3.04
CA ILE A 92 8.64 2.43 -2.76
C ILE A 92 8.12 2.91 -1.40
N LEU A 93 6.95 2.42 -0.96
CA LEU A 93 6.46 2.68 0.39
C LEU A 93 7.43 2.15 1.44
N THR A 94 7.90 0.92 1.25
CA THR A 94 8.85 0.28 2.17
C THR A 94 10.21 0.97 2.17
N ILE A 95 10.69 1.41 1.00
CA ILE A 95 11.90 2.22 0.89
C ILE A 95 11.77 3.52 1.69
N ALA A 96 10.66 4.26 1.52
CA ALA A 96 10.45 5.50 2.26
C ALA A 96 10.36 5.25 3.77
N MET A 97 9.62 4.23 4.21
CA MET A 97 9.54 3.87 5.63
C MET A 97 10.90 3.42 6.20
N ALA A 98 11.79 2.83 5.40
CA ALA A 98 13.14 2.49 5.84
C ALA A 98 13.95 3.75 6.20
N TYR A 99 13.78 4.87 5.50
CA TYR A 99 14.42 6.14 5.88
C TYR A 99 13.95 6.67 7.23
N LEU A 100 12.72 6.40 7.61
CA LEU A 100 12.22 6.73 8.94
C LEU A 100 12.99 5.96 10.02
N LEU A 101 13.26 4.67 9.81
CA LEU A 101 14.05 3.85 10.72
C LEU A 101 15.53 4.24 10.77
N LEU A 102 16.10 4.64 9.64
CA LEU A 102 17.50 5.07 9.54
C LEU A 102 17.75 6.36 10.34
N HIS A 103 16.81 7.29 10.31
CA HIS A 103 16.94 8.58 11.00
C HIS A 103 16.38 8.59 12.43
N ASN A 104 15.48 7.66 12.73
CA ASN A 104 14.84 7.56 14.03
C ASN A 104 14.71 6.09 14.46
N PRO A 105 15.79 5.43 14.92
CA PRO A 105 15.82 4.00 15.21
C PRO A 105 15.14 3.62 16.52
N GLN A 106 14.06 4.30 16.89
CA GLN A 106 13.35 4.07 18.15
C GLN A 106 12.66 2.69 18.14
N ARG A 107 12.69 2.03 19.31
CA ARG A 107 12.12 0.69 19.49
C ARG A 107 10.61 0.65 19.22
N TRP A 108 9.88 1.70 19.64
CA TRP A 108 8.43 1.76 19.41
C TRP A 108 8.06 1.82 17.92
N LEU A 109 8.87 2.53 17.10
CA LEU A 109 8.65 2.62 15.66
C LEU A 109 8.84 1.24 14.97
N ARG A 110 9.88 0.49 15.38
CA ARG A 110 10.07 -0.88 14.92
C ARG A 110 8.92 -1.78 15.37
N GLY A 111 8.40 -1.57 16.59
CA GLY A 111 7.21 -2.25 17.09
C GLY A 111 5.99 -1.98 16.22
N ILE A 112 5.70 -0.71 15.90
CA ILE A 112 4.56 -0.34 15.02
C ILE A 112 4.71 -0.99 13.65
N LEU A 113 5.86 -0.87 13.00
CA LEU A 113 6.08 -1.46 11.68
C LEU A 113 5.97 -2.99 11.72
N GLY A 114 6.53 -3.63 12.75
CA GLY A 114 6.45 -5.09 12.92
C GLY A 114 5.02 -5.58 13.18
N THR A 115 4.27 -4.89 14.04
CA THR A 115 2.86 -5.25 14.30
C THR A 115 1.97 -5.00 13.09
N THR A 116 2.22 -3.94 12.33
CA THR A 116 1.51 -3.67 11.07
C THR A 116 1.80 -4.75 10.03
N ALA A 117 3.06 -5.13 9.86
CA ALA A 117 3.43 -6.21 8.94
C ALA A 117 2.80 -7.54 9.34
N LEU A 118 2.81 -7.88 10.62
CA LEU A 118 2.18 -9.10 11.15
C LEU A 118 0.66 -9.07 10.93
N TYR A 119 0.02 -7.94 11.21
CA TYR A 119 -1.41 -7.76 10.95
C TYR A 119 -1.74 -7.98 9.48
N LEU A 120 -1.01 -7.34 8.56
CA LEU A 120 -1.23 -7.49 7.12
C LEU A 120 -1.02 -8.93 6.65
N MET A 121 0.00 -9.61 7.17
CA MET A 121 0.27 -11.01 6.85
C MET A 121 -0.88 -11.92 7.30
N ILE A 122 -1.39 -11.73 8.51
CA ILE A 122 -2.51 -12.54 9.05
C ILE A 122 -3.80 -12.19 8.29
N TYR A 123 -4.12 -10.92 8.14
CA TYR A 123 -5.36 -10.46 7.49
C TYR A 123 -5.45 -10.92 6.04
N ASN A 124 -4.42 -10.61 5.24
CA ASN A 124 -4.39 -10.99 3.82
C ASN A 124 -4.28 -12.51 3.66
N GLY A 125 -3.46 -13.16 4.49
CA GLY A 125 -3.30 -14.61 4.48
C GLY A 125 -4.60 -15.33 4.81
N TRP A 126 -5.33 -14.86 5.81
CA TRP A 126 -6.64 -15.42 6.17
C TRP A 126 -7.65 -15.31 5.02
N LEU A 127 -7.77 -14.12 4.42
CA LEU A 127 -8.67 -13.91 3.28
C LEU A 127 -8.30 -14.80 2.10
N TYR A 128 -7.01 -14.89 1.78
CA TYR A 128 -6.54 -15.73 0.69
C TYR A 128 -6.81 -17.22 0.91
N ILE A 129 -6.53 -17.73 2.12
CA ILE A 129 -6.81 -19.11 2.47
C ILE A 129 -8.32 -19.39 2.45
N SER A 130 -9.14 -18.49 3.00
CA SER A 130 -10.59 -18.60 2.98
C SER A 130 -11.20 -18.59 1.55
N TYR A 131 -10.49 -18.01 0.59
CA TYR A 131 -10.91 -18.03 -0.81
C TYR A 131 -10.58 -19.36 -1.49
N LEU A 132 -9.53 -20.06 -1.05
CA LEU A 132 -9.08 -21.32 -1.67
C LEU A 132 -9.82 -22.56 -1.15
N ILE A 133 -10.46 -22.47 0.05
CA ILE A 133 -11.20 -23.57 0.71
C ILE A 133 -12.70 -23.39 0.45
#